data_6d6c9f3810191f32610c4b96caf6ca1e
#
_entry.id   6d6c9f3810191f32610c4b96caf6ca1e
#
_cell.length_a   1.000
_cell.length_b   1.000
_cell.length_c   1.000
_cell.angle_alpha   90.00
_cell.angle_beta   90.00
_cell.angle_gamma   90.00
#
_symmetry.space_group_name_H-M   'P 1'
#
loop_
_entity.id
_entity.type
_entity.pdbx_description
1 polymer ?
#
loop_
_entity_poly.entity_id
_entity_poly.type
_entity_poly.pdbx_seq_one_letter_code
_entity_poly.pdbx_strand_id
1 'polypeptide(L)'
;MANPAFVTAASQFGNSDTPYLSPQRISERLGVTLTELAKLAGVSRNTLTGKASARRVDAALSPLVRILASASEMSGDERRAAIWFKHQPIPGWGGKTAQDLVRQGDAEKVLEYLEAVRSGVYA
;
A
#
# COMPACT_ATOMS: atom_id res chain seq x y z
N MET A 1 9.97 10.39 13.90
CA MET A 1 9.71 9.07 14.52
C MET A 1 8.80 8.25 13.63
N ALA A 2 9.13 6.97 13.43
CA ALA A 2 8.33 6.11 12.58
C ALA A 2 6.95 5.84 13.20
N ASN A 3 5.91 5.77 12.36
CA ASN A 3 4.58 5.37 12.78
C ASN A 3 4.62 3.90 13.21
N PRO A 4 4.18 3.54 14.43
CA PRO A 4 4.18 2.14 14.89
C PRO A 4 3.44 1.19 13.94
N ALA A 5 2.32 1.60 13.36
CA ALA A 5 1.58 0.78 12.41
C ALA A 5 2.38 0.53 11.13
N PHE A 6 3.10 1.54 10.65
CA PHE A 6 3.97 1.39 9.48
C PHE A 6 5.14 0.44 9.79
N VAL A 7 5.76 0.56 10.95
CA VAL A 7 6.85 -0.32 11.36
C VAL A 7 6.39 -1.77 11.40
N THR A 8 5.20 -2.02 11.98
CA THR A 8 4.61 -3.35 12.05
C THR A 8 4.33 -3.90 10.65
N ALA A 9 3.73 -3.09 9.78
CA ALA A 9 3.41 -3.51 8.41
C ALA A 9 4.69 -3.77 7.60
N ALA A 10 5.72 -2.92 7.75
CA ALA A 10 7.00 -3.13 7.07
C ALA A 10 7.64 -4.44 7.51
N SER A 11 7.52 -4.79 8.80
CA SER A 11 8.00 -6.06 9.33
C SER A 11 7.24 -7.25 8.72
N GLN A 12 5.91 -7.12 8.52
CA GLN A 12 5.09 -8.14 7.86
C GLN A 12 5.45 -8.32 6.38
N PHE A 13 5.75 -7.23 5.68
CA PHE A 13 5.99 -7.25 4.25
C PHE A 13 7.47 -7.28 3.88
N GLY A 14 8.34 -7.22 4.88
CA GLY A 14 9.77 -7.24 4.67
C GLY A 14 10.28 -8.59 4.21
N ASN A 15 11.41 -8.57 3.52
CA ASN A 15 12.13 -9.78 3.15
C ASN A 15 13.06 -10.17 4.30
N SER A 16 13.02 -11.43 4.74
CA SER A 16 13.83 -11.92 5.87
C SER A 16 15.33 -11.79 5.63
N ASP A 17 15.78 -11.80 4.36
CA ASP A 17 17.19 -11.79 3.98
C ASP A 17 17.72 -10.39 3.64
N THR A 18 16.87 -9.37 3.62
CA THR A 18 17.26 -8.01 3.24
C THR A 18 16.46 -6.99 4.06
N PRO A 19 16.96 -5.73 4.17
CA PRO A 19 16.20 -4.67 4.83
C PRO A 19 15.07 -4.09 3.97
N TYR A 20 14.88 -4.61 2.76
CA TYR A 20 13.92 -4.06 1.81
C TYR A 20 12.59 -4.81 1.85
N LEU A 21 11.52 -4.11 1.42
CA LEU A 21 10.19 -4.70 1.30
C LEU A 21 10.19 -5.81 0.25
N SER A 22 9.36 -6.83 0.47
CA SER A 22 9.25 -7.97 -0.46
C SER A 22 8.03 -7.78 -1.35
N PRO A 23 8.21 -7.57 -2.67
CA PRO A 23 7.08 -7.50 -3.60
C PRO A 23 6.21 -8.75 -3.56
N GLN A 24 6.81 -9.93 -3.43
CA GLN A 24 6.08 -11.19 -3.37
C GLN A 24 5.13 -11.24 -2.19
N ARG A 25 5.60 -10.84 -1.01
CA ARG A 25 4.77 -10.82 0.20
C ARG A 25 3.62 -9.81 0.09
N ILE A 26 3.92 -8.63 -0.45
CA ILE A 26 2.90 -7.61 -0.64
C ILE A 26 1.84 -8.09 -1.62
N SER A 27 2.24 -8.69 -2.74
CA SER A 27 1.29 -9.19 -3.73
C SER A 27 0.39 -10.28 -3.16
N GLU A 28 0.96 -11.19 -2.37
CA GLU A 28 0.18 -12.26 -1.71
C GLU A 28 -0.83 -11.69 -0.71
N ARG A 29 -0.37 -10.78 0.15
CA ARG A 29 -1.21 -10.19 1.20
C ARG A 29 -2.32 -9.33 0.62
N LEU A 30 -2.02 -8.60 -0.44
CA LEU A 30 -3.00 -7.74 -1.09
C LEU A 30 -3.91 -8.52 -2.05
N GLY A 31 -3.50 -9.72 -2.46
CA GLY A 31 -4.27 -10.52 -3.40
C GLY A 31 -4.22 -9.97 -4.82
N VAL A 32 -3.05 -9.49 -5.24
CA VAL A 32 -2.83 -8.99 -6.61
C VAL A 32 -1.63 -9.73 -7.22
N THR A 33 -1.53 -9.69 -8.55
CA THR A 33 -0.37 -10.26 -9.23
C THR A 33 0.83 -9.31 -9.13
N LEU A 34 2.03 -9.83 -9.39
CA LEU A 34 3.22 -8.98 -9.44
C LEU A 34 3.11 -7.93 -10.55
N THR A 35 2.47 -8.26 -11.67
CA THR A 35 2.21 -7.30 -12.75
C THR A 35 1.33 -6.16 -12.26
N GLU A 36 0.26 -6.47 -11.54
CA GLU A 36 -0.62 -5.46 -10.95
C GLU A 36 0.11 -4.62 -9.90
N LEU A 37 0.93 -5.28 -9.07
CA LEU A 37 1.73 -4.58 -8.06
C LEU A 37 2.71 -3.61 -8.70
N ALA A 38 3.34 -4.01 -9.81
CA ALA A 38 4.24 -3.13 -10.55
C ALA A 38 3.51 -1.87 -11.04
N LYS A 39 2.28 -2.03 -11.53
CA LYS A 39 1.45 -0.89 -11.95
C LYS A 39 1.11 0.03 -10.77
N LEU A 40 0.81 -0.54 -9.61
CA LEU A 40 0.54 0.23 -8.41
C LEU A 40 1.79 1.00 -7.94
N ALA A 41 2.96 0.40 -8.07
CA ALA A 41 4.23 1.02 -7.68
C ALA A 41 4.77 1.98 -8.73
N GLY A 42 4.20 1.98 -9.95
CA GLY A 42 4.66 2.84 -11.03
C GLY A 42 6.00 2.41 -11.62
N VAL A 43 6.31 1.12 -11.58
CA VAL A 43 7.56 0.56 -12.14
C VAL A 43 7.23 -0.62 -13.05
N SER A 44 8.21 -1.04 -13.88
CA SER A 44 8.04 -2.25 -14.69
C SER A 44 8.12 -3.48 -13.78
N ARG A 45 7.55 -4.59 -14.24
CA ARG A 45 7.64 -5.86 -13.52
C ARG A 45 9.09 -6.31 -13.33
N ASN A 46 9.93 -6.11 -14.36
CA ASN A 46 11.35 -6.46 -14.27
C ASN A 46 12.07 -5.62 -13.21
N THR A 47 11.75 -4.34 -13.10
CA THR A 47 12.28 -3.47 -12.06
C THR A 47 11.82 -3.95 -10.69
N LEU A 48 10.52 -4.28 -10.57
CA LEU A 48 9.93 -4.71 -9.30
C LEU A 48 10.66 -5.93 -8.71
N THR A 49 11.03 -6.89 -9.54
CA THR A 49 11.63 -8.15 -9.10
C THR A 49 13.17 -8.17 -9.18
N GLY A 50 13.78 -7.12 -9.74
CA GLY A 50 15.22 -7.06 -9.93
C GLY A 50 15.97 -6.70 -8.65
N LYS A 51 17.01 -7.48 -8.32
CA LYS A 51 17.83 -7.24 -7.12
C LYS A 51 18.54 -5.90 -7.16
N ALA A 52 19.01 -5.49 -8.34
CA ALA A 52 19.71 -4.23 -8.51
C ALA A 52 18.83 -3.01 -8.26
N SER A 53 17.51 -3.18 -8.33
CA SER A 53 16.52 -2.11 -8.18
C SER A 53 15.87 -2.09 -6.79
N ALA A 54 16.36 -2.88 -5.83
CA ALA A 54 15.68 -3.06 -4.53
C ALA A 54 15.40 -1.76 -3.80
N ARG A 55 16.36 -0.83 -3.77
CA ARG A 55 16.18 0.47 -3.12
C ARG A 55 15.09 1.31 -3.79
N ARG A 56 15.09 1.33 -5.12
CA ARG A 56 14.10 2.07 -5.89
C ARG A 56 12.71 1.48 -5.70
N VAL A 57 12.61 0.15 -5.71
CA VAL A 57 11.35 -0.56 -5.50
C VAL A 57 10.83 -0.31 -4.08
N ASP A 58 11.72 -0.34 -3.09
CA ASP A 58 11.35 -0.06 -1.70
C ASP A 58 10.70 1.33 -1.57
N ALA A 59 11.32 2.34 -2.17
CA ALA A 59 10.76 3.68 -2.18
C ALA A 59 9.41 3.74 -2.90
N ALA A 60 9.26 3.02 -4.01
CA ALA A 60 8.02 3.00 -4.79
C ALA A 60 6.88 2.28 -4.05
N LEU A 61 7.18 1.25 -3.26
CA LEU A 61 6.18 0.48 -2.51
C LEU A 61 5.82 1.11 -1.16
N SER A 62 6.65 2.01 -0.65
CA SER A 62 6.47 2.60 0.67
C SER A 62 5.10 3.26 0.87
N PRO A 63 4.60 4.12 -0.04
CA PRO A 63 3.27 4.70 0.13
C PRO A 63 2.16 3.65 0.22
N LEU A 64 2.24 2.60 -0.60
CA LEU A 64 1.27 1.51 -0.58
C LEU A 64 1.27 0.79 0.77
N VAL A 65 2.45 0.49 1.30
CA VAL A 65 2.57 -0.17 2.61
C VAL A 65 2.00 0.72 3.72
N ARG A 66 2.24 2.02 3.65
CA ARG A 66 1.67 2.98 4.62
C ARG A 66 0.15 3.02 4.56
N ILE A 67 -0.42 2.98 3.36
CA ILE A 67 -1.87 2.93 3.18
C ILE A 67 -2.44 1.65 3.81
N LEU A 68 -1.85 0.51 3.50
CA LEU A 68 -2.31 -0.78 4.03
C LEU A 68 -2.16 -0.86 5.55
N ALA A 69 -1.06 -0.33 6.09
CA ALA A 69 -0.85 -0.27 7.53
C ALA A 69 -1.93 0.55 8.23
N SER A 70 -2.23 1.73 7.71
CA SER A 70 -3.24 2.61 8.27
C SER A 70 -4.64 1.97 8.18
N ALA A 71 -4.97 1.40 7.03
CA ALA A 71 -6.27 0.74 6.83
C ALA A 71 -6.42 -0.49 7.73
N SER A 72 -5.36 -1.27 7.91
CA SER A 72 -5.36 -2.45 8.80
C SER A 72 -5.58 -2.05 10.25
N GLU A 73 -4.92 -0.98 10.68
CA GLU A 73 -5.08 -0.44 12.03
C GLU A 73 -6.53 0.03 12.27
N MET A 74 -7.09 0.74 11.31
CA MET A 74 -8.44 1.30 11.44
C MET A 74 -9.53 0.24 11.36
N SER A 75 -9.36 -0.81 10.55
CA SER A 75 -10.33 -1.88 10.39
C SER A 75 -10.11 -3.04 11.37
N GLY A 76 -8.94 -3.09 12.00
CA GLY A 76 -8.57 -4.17 12.92
C GLY A 76 -8.19 -5.48 12.24
N ASP A 77 -8.10 -5.49 10.90
CA ASP A 77 -7.87 -6.74 10.15
C ASP A 77 -7.24 -6.43 8.80
N GLU A 78 -6.13 -7.10 8.52
CA GLU A 78 -5.41 -6.97 7.25
C GLU A 78 -6.24 -7.38 6.04
N ARG A 79 -7.08 -8.42 6.16
CA ARG A 79 -7.95 -8.87 5.07
C ARG A 79 -8.99 -7.81 4.73
N ARG A 80 -9.59 -7.20 5.75
CA ARG A 80 -10.56 -6.11 5.55
C ARG A 80 -9.90 -4.92 4.88
N ALA A 81 -8.67 -4.60 5.26
CA ALA A 81 -7.91 -3.53 4.64
C ALA A 81 -7.68 -3.81 3.15
N ALA A 82 -7.33 -5.04 2.78
CA ALA A 82 -7.13 -5.41 1.37
C ALA A 82 -8.44 -5.31 0.57
N ILE A 83 -9.56 -5.75 1.14
CA ILE A 83 -10.88 -5.66 0.51
C ILE A 83 -11.26 -4.19 0.32
N TRP A 84 -11.09 -3.37 1.36
CA TRP A 84 -11.35 -1.95 1.28
C TRP A 84 -10.53 -1.29 0.17
N PHE A 85 -9.24 -1.59 0.14
CA PHE A 85 -8.30 -1.02 -0.82
C PHE A 85 -8.74 -1.28 -2.28
N LYS A 86 -9.19 -2.49 -2.56
CA LYS A 86 -9.54 -2.91 -3.92
C LYS A 86 -10.96 -2.56 -4.34
N HIS A 87 -11.89 -2.46 -3.40
CA HIS A 87 -13.32 -2.45 -3.76
C HIS A 87 -14.12 -1.27 -3.23
N GLN A 88 -13.68 -0.59 -2.18
CA GLN A 88 -14.47 0.48 -1.58
C GLN A 88 -14.16 1.82 -2.22
N PRO A 89 -15.14 2.47 -2.87
CA PRO A 89 -14.92 3.81 -3.43
C PRO A 89 -14.59 4.82 -2.33
N ILE A 90 -13.68 5.73 -2.63
CA ILE A 90 -13.32 6.82 -1.72
C ILE A 90 -14.23 8.02 -2.01
N PRO A 91 -14.89 8.59 -0.98
CA PRO A 91 -15.78 9.73 -1.19
C PRO A 91 -15.07 10.90 -1.87
N GLY A 92 -15.76 11.51 -2.84
CA GLY A 92 -15.26 12.68 -3.54
C GLY A 92 -14.37 12.38 -4.75
N TRP A 93 -14.21 11.11 -5.12
CA TRP A 93 -13.32 10.73 -6.22
C TRP A 93 -14.03 10.01 -7.38
N GLY A 94 -15.33 10.28 -7.56
CA GLY A 94 -16.06 9.77 -8.72
C GLY A 94 -16.16 8.26 -8.80
N GLY A 95 -16.24 7.57 -7.67
CA GLY A 95 -16.34 6.12 -7.61
C GLY A 95 -15.00 5.39 -7.62
N LYS A 96 -13.89 6.12 -7.60
CA LYS A 96 -12.56 5.49 -7.59
C LYS A 96 -12.22 4.91 -6.23
N THR A 97 -11.58 3.74 -6.24
CA THR A 97 -11.08 3.06 -5.05
C THR A 97 -9.67 3.56 -4.71
N ALA A 98 -9.17 3.18 -3.53
CA ALA A 98 -7.77 3.43 -3.18
C ALA A 98 -6.84 2.83 -4.21
N GLN A 99 -7.13 1.61 -4.69
CA GLN A 99 -6.33 0.96 -5.73
C GLN A 99 -6.27 1.80 -7.01
N ASP A 100 -7.42 2.34 -7.45
CA ASP A 100 -7.47 3.20 -8.64
C ASP A 100 -6.61 4.44 -8.47
N LEU A 101 -6.69 5.09 -7.30
CA LEU A 101 -5.94 6.31 -7.03
C LEU A 101 -4.43 6.03 -6.97
N VAL A 102 -4.02 4.93 -6.32
CA VAL A 102 -2.61 4.56 -6.27
C VAL A 102 -2.08 4.27 -7.68
N ARG A 103 -2.87 3.54 -8.48
CA ARG A 103 -2.47 3.21 -9.85
C ARG A 103 -2.25 4.46 -10.70
N GLN A 104 -3.04 5.50 -10.50
CA GLN A 104 -2.90 6.75 -11.26
C GLN A 104 -1.87 7.72 -10.67
N GLY A 105 -1.17 7.34 -9.60
CA GLY A 105 -0.13 8.15 -8.99
C GLY A 105 -0.59 9.04 -7.83
N ASP A 106 -1.81 8.82 -7.33
CA ASP A 106 -2.41 9.66 -6.28
C ASP A 106 -2.43 8.99 -4.91
N ALA A 107 -1.39 8.21 -4.58
CA ALA A 107 -1.29 7.55 -3.28
C ALA A 107 -1.38 8.53 -2.11
N GLU A 108 -0.81 9.73 -2.27
CA GLU A 108 -0.86 10.76 -1.22
C GLU A 108 -2.30 11.19 -0.91
N LYS A 109 -3.18 11.19 -1.90
CA LYS A 109 -4.59 11.52 -1.71
C LYS A 109 -5.30 10.47 -0.85
N VAL A 110 -4.92 9.20 -1.02
CA VAL A 110 -5.44 8.12 -0.19
C VAL A 110 -4.97 8.29 1.26
N LEU A 111 -3.69 8.62 1.46
CA LEU A 111 -3.14 8.86 2.79
C LEU A 111 -3.81 10.05 3.47
N GLU A 112 -4.06 11.13 2.74
CA GLU A 112 -4.78 12.30 3.26
C GLU A 112 -6.20 11.93 3.72
N TYR A 113 -6.90 11.13 2.90
CA TYR A 113 -8.23 10.64 3.24
C TYR A 113 -8.22 9.81 4.53
N LEU A 114 -7.29 8.86 4.64
CA LEU A 114 -7.19 8.02 5.83
C LEU A 114 -6.89 8.84 7.08
N GLU A 115 -6.03 9.86 6.97
CA GLU A 115 -5.73 10.74 8.08
C GLU A 115 -6.97 11.56 8.48
N ALA A 116 -7.74 12.03 7.52
CA ALA A 116 -8.97 12.75 7.79
C ALA A 116 -9.99 11.87 8.50
N VAL A 117 -10.13 10.62 8.08
CA VAL A 117 -11.02 9.65 8.74
C VAL A 117 -10.54 9.39 10.18
N ARG A 118 -9.24 9.19 10.36
CA ARG A 118 -8.65 8.94 11.69
C ARG A 118 -8.91 10.10 12.64
N SER A 119 -8.84 11.34 12.15
CA SER A 119 -9.07 12.54 12.97
C SER A 119 -10.55 12.89 13.14
N GLY A 120 -11.46 12.09 12.59
CA GLY A 120 -12.89 12.28 12.78
C GLY A 120 -13.57 13.23 11.81
N VAL A 121 -12.88 13.69 10.76
CA VAL A 121 -13.45 14.63 9.79
C VAL A 121 -14.66 14.05 9.07
N TYR A 122 -14.67 12.74 8.85
CA TYR A 122 -15.75 12.02 8.17
C TYR A 122 -16.59 11.17 9.13
N ALA A 123 -16.47 11.41 10.42
CA ALA A 123 -17.21 10.63 11.42
C ALA A 123 -18.71 10.96 11.42
#